data_6a8fb88e11867fd0a4e207634f2a05e6
#
_entry.id   6a8fb88e11867fd0a4e207634f2a05e6
#
_cell.length_a   1.000
_cell.length_b   1.000
_cell.length_c   1.000
_cell.angle_alpha   90.00
_cell.angle_beta   90.00
_cell.angle_gamma   90.00
#
_symmetry.space_group_name_H-M   'P 1'
#
loop_
_entity.id
_entity.type
_entity.pdbx_description
1 polymer ?
#
loop_
_entity_poly.entity_id
_entity_poly.type
_entity_poly.pdbx_seq_one_letter_code
_entity_poly.pdbx_strand_id
1 'polypeptide(L)'
;MYVVPEPRSSAKPNVIPIATMTFYVQTWDMYYTQVLTLGIVSGPVEGVLTLCVVFGFTAYMGGGSFWHRPMFETIGAPNLEFIPKQLYDLPFTQWYLIYGAVMLFFATGSSIAHVIQVRRERGKDPIGPLFGILPLALTWVLVPAYLYLNPTILENYLVPFALYVGLVNAYAVGRIICAHLVHQDFPYFNILLGPLALAVVDSAGALFGVWSSTLIGTIGQPAFVFLCLGLGLGVYGSFVVSPAPTVSIYKSLIVLA
;
A
#
# COMPACT_ATOMS: atom_id res chain seq x y z
N MET A 1 -10.36 29.74 -30.55
CA MET A 1 -9.29 28.73 -30.46
C MET A 1 -9.51 27.99 -29.15
N TYR A 2 -10.31 26.92 -29.17
CA TYR A 2 -10.58 26.10 -27.99
C TYR A 2 -9.37 25.20 -27.77
N VAL A 3 -8.64 25.46 -26.67
CA VAL A 3 -7.64 24.51 -26.19
C VAL A 3 -8.40 23.33 -25.61
N VAL A 4 -8.40 22.21 -26.32
CA VAL A 4 -8.87 20.93 -25.78
C VAL A 4 -7.92 20.58 -24.66
N PRO A 5 -8.40 20.41 -23.40
CA PRO A 5 -7.52 19.95 -22.35
C PRO A 5 -7.05 18.54 -22.72
N GLU A 6 -5.73 18.35 -22.80
CA GLU A 6 -5.16 17.01 -22.96
C GLU A 6 -5.71 16.10 -21.85
N PRO A 7 -6.05 14.83 -22.18
CA PRO A 7 -6.51 13.89 -21.18
C PRO A 7 -5.41 13.77 -20.11
N ARG A 8 -5.72 14.21 -18.89
CA ARG A 8 -4.83 14.06 -17.74
C ARG A 8 -4.36 12.62 -17.71
N SER A 9 -3.06 12.46 -17.84
CA SER A 9 -2.33 11.20 -17.74
C SER A 9 -2.98 10.30 -16.70
N SER A 10 -3.44 9.13 -17.14
CA SER A 10 -4.03 8.10 -16.30
C SER A 10 -2.99 7.66 -15.26
N ALA A 11 -3.01 8.30 -14.09
CA ALA A 11 -2.28 7.78 -12.94
C ALA A 11 -2.84 6.40 -12.64
N LYS A 12 -2.05 5.36 -12.94
CA LYS A 12 -2.50 3.98 -12.76
C LYS A 12 -2.63 3.69 -11.27
N PRO A 13 -3.72 3.05 -10.83
CA PRO A 13 -4.09 2.86 -9.41
C PRO A 13 -3.11 1.99 -8.61
N ASN A 14 -2.11 1.41 -9.27
CA ASN A 14 -1.24 0.39 -8.70
C ASN A 14 -0.04 0.95 -7.90
N VAL A 15 0.20 2.27 -7.91
CA VAL A 15 1.39 2.86 -7.25
C VAL A 15 1.22 2.97 -5.73
N ILE A 16 0.03 3.31 -5.28
CA ILE A 16 -0.24 3.63 -3.87
C ILE A 16 -0.04 2.43 -2.94
N PRO A 17 -0.54 1.21 -3.26
CA PRO A 17 -0.36 0.06 -2.39
C PRO A 17 1.10 -0.40 -2.26
N ILE A 18 1.92 -0.28 -3.30
CA ILE A 18 3.29 -0.84 -3.32
C ILE A 18 4.19 -0.21 -2.25
N ALA A 19 4.15 1.11 -2.10
CA ALA A 19 5.01 1.83 -1.16
C ALA A 19 4.72 1.51 0.31
N THR A 20 3.47 1.23 0.65
CA THR A 20 3.04 0.97 2.04
C THR A 20 3.24 -0.47 2.48
N MET A 21 3.32 -1.41 1.53
CA MET A 21 3.44 -2.84 1.81
C MET A 21 4.74 -3.25 2.44
N THR A 22 5.86 -2.77 1.91
CA THR A 22 7.19 -3.16 2.38
C THR A 22 7.33 -2.89 3.87
N PHE A 23 6.85 -1.73 4.32
CA PHE A 23 6.91 -1.36 5.73
C PHE A 23 6.02 -2.24 6.61
N TYR A 24 4.83 -2.61 6.15
CA TYR A 24 3.96 -3.53 6.85
C TYR A 24 4.61 -4.91 7.00
N VAL A 25 5.13 -5.47 5.92
CA VAL A 25 5.74 -6.80 5.90
C VAL A 25 6.96 -6.86 6.84
N GLN A 26 7.81 -5.84 6.82
CA GLN A 26 8.96 -5.77 7.69
C GLN A 26 8.56 -5.64 9.17
N THR A 27 7.51 -4.86 9.48
CA THR A 27 7.00 -4.73 10.85
C THR A 27 6.34 -6.03 11.33
N TRP A 28 5.64 -6.73 10.44
CA TRP A 28 5.08 -8.06 10.69
C TRP A 28 6.18 -9.10 10.96
N ASP A 29 7.24 -9.13 10.17
CA ASP A 29 8.41 -10.00 10.37
C ASP A 29 9.04 -9.72 11.73
N MET A 30 9.34 -8.45 12.04
CA MET A 30 9.91 -8.02 13.31
C MET A 30 9.05 -8.46 14.51
N TYR A 31 7.73 -8.42 14.41
CA TYR A 31 6.83 -8.84 15.48
C TYR A 31 7.05 -10.32 15.87
N TYR A 32 7.24 -11.21 14.89
CA TYR A 32 7.40 -12.64 15.15
C TYR A 32 8.83 -13.09 15.37
N THR A 33 9.79 -12.44 14.74
CA THR A 33 11.21 -12.81 14.81
C THR A 33 11.96 -12.10 15.93
N GLN A 34 11.43 -10.97 16.41
CA GLN A 34 12.05 -10.10 17.41
C GLN A 34 13.37 -9.46 16.92
N VAL A 35 13.64 -9.53 15.63
CA VAL A 35 14.82 -8.94 14.99
C VAL A 35 14.35 -8.12 13.79
N LEU A 36 14.76 -6.86 13.74
CA LEU A 36 14.50 -5.99 12.58
C LEU A 36 15.53 -6.32 11.50
N THR A 37 15.15 -7.20 10.57
CA THR A 37 15.97 -7.49 9.39
C THR A 37 15.60 -6.51 8.29
N LEU A 38 16.40 -5.45 8.15
CA LEU A 38 16.29 -4.55 7.00
C LEU A 38 17.07 -5.18 5.85
N GLY A 39 16.37 -5.45 4.74
CA GLY A 39 17.04 -5.90 3.51
C GLY A 39 18.05 -4.85 3.02
N ILE A 40 19.20 -5.31 2.50
CA ILE A 40 20.31 -4.44 2.04
C ILE A 40 19.86 -3.45 0.95
N VAL A 41 18.78 -3.73 0.22
CA VAL A 41 18.28 -2.92 -0.91
C VAL A 41 16.89 -2.32 -0.64
N SER A 42 16.22 -2.69 0.43
CA SER A 42 14.83 -2.29 0.72
C SER A 42 14.68 -1.55 2.06
N GLY A 43 15.76 -1.01 2.59
CA GLY A 43 15.72 -0.20 3.82
C GLY A 43 15.02 1.14 3.61
N PRO A 44 14.48 1.75 4.68
CA PRO A 44 13.83 3.07 4.58
C PRO A 44 14.76 4.16 4.06
N VAL A 45 16.04 4.07 4.37
CA VAL A 45 17.05 5.05 3.94
C VAL A 45 17.30 4.95 2.43
N GLU A 46 17.48 3.74 1.92
CA GLU A 46 17.66 3.48 0.49
C GLU A 46 16.42 3.92 -0.32
N GLY A 47 15.21 3.69 0.22
CA GLY A 47 13.97 4.15 -0.39
C GLY A 47 13.93 5.68 -0.51
N VAL A 48 14.27 6.41 0.54
CA VAL A 48 14.32 7.87 0.53
C VAL A 48 15.41 8.38 -0.42
N LEU A 49 16.62 7.80 -0.40
CA LEU A 49 17.69 8.17 -1.31
C LEU A 49 17.30 7.94 -2.78
N THR A 50 16.66 6.79 -3.08
CA THR A 50 16.14 6.51 -4.42
C THR A 50 15.12 7.56 -4.86
N LEU A 51 14.19 7.95 -3.99
CA LEU A 51 13.24 9.03 -4.29
C LEU A 51 13.93 10.36 -4.54
N CYS A 52 14.94 10.73 -3.73
CA CYS A 52 15.72 11.94 -3.95
C CYS A 52 16.44 11.93 -5.32
N VAL A 53 17.02 10.79 -5.70
CA VAL A 53 17.65 10.63 -7.02
C VAL A 53 16.61 10.74 -8.13
N VAL A 54 15.45 10.08 -8.00
CA VAL A 54 14.35 10.16 -8.98
C VAL A 54 13.85 11.60 -9.14
N PHE A 55 13.64 12.33 -8.04
CA PHE A 55 13.20 13.73 -8.11
C PHE A 55 14.28 14.65 -8.69
N GLY A 56 15.55 14.48 -8.30
CA GLY A 56 16.66 15.23 -8.86
C GLY A 56 16.81 15.00 -10.37
N PHE A 57 16.71 13.74 -10.79
CA PHE A 57 16.73 13.37 -12.21
C PHE A 57 15.53 13.92 -12.97
N THR A 58 14.34 13.89 -12.38
CA THR A 58 13.12 14.47 -12.97
C THR A 58 13.29 15.98 -13.19
N ALA A 59 13.85 16.68 -12.22
CA ALA A 59 14.13 18.11 -12.34
C ALA A 59 15.16 18.40 -13.45
N TYR A 60 16.23 17.60 -13.53
CA TYR A 60 17.24 17.70 -14.58
C TYR A 60 16.68 17.49 -15.98
N MET A 61 15.76 16.53 -16.15
CA MET A 61 15.11 16.23 -17.44
C MET A 61 13.96 17.20 -17.81
N GLY A 62 13.74 18.25 -17.02
CA GLY A 62 12.76 19.29 -17.32
C GLY A 62 11.32 18.93 -16.98
N GLY A 63 11.10 17.89 -16.16
CA GLY A 63 9.78 17.55 -15.62
C GLY A 63 9.32 16.12 -15.82
N GLY A 64 8.07 15.84 -15.41
CA GLY A 64 7.50 14.50 -15.40
C GLY A 64 7.23 13.86 -16.77
N SER A 65 7.22 14.65 -17.85
CA SER A 65 6.99 14.17 -19.22
C SER A 65 8.03 13.13 -19.68
N PHE A 66 9.24 13.20 -19.15
CA PHE A 66 10.28 12.21 -19.42
C PHE A 66 9.84 10.78 -19.08
N TRP A 67 9.16 10.59 -17.94
CA TRP A 67 8.75 9.28 -17.43
C TRP A 67 7.66 8.60 -18.28
N HIS A 68 6.99 9.34 -19.17
CA HIS A 68 5.99 8.82 -20.09
C HIS A 68 6.56 8.37 -21.43
N ARG A 69 7.88 8.58 -21.67
CA ARG A 69 8.55 8.13 -22.89
C ARG A 69 8.81 6.62 -22.85
N PRO A 70 8.77 5.92 -23.98
CA PRO A 70 9.16 4.51 -24.07
C PRO A 70 10.62 4.34 -23.61
N MET A 71 10.84 3.41 -22.68
CA MET A 71 12.15 3.25 -22.05
C MET A 71 13.22 2.79 -23.07
N PHE A 72 12.92 1.74 -23.83
CA PHE A 72 13.88 1.15 -24.77
C PHE A 72 14.26 2.09 -25.92
N GLU A 73 13.29 2.84 -26.44
CA GLU A 73 13.53 3.85 -27.46
C GLU A 73 14.43 4.99 -26.94
N THR A 74 14.16 5.46 -25.71
CA THR A 74 14.91 6.57 -25.10
C THR A 74 16.35 6.17 -24.76
N ILE A 75 16.60 4.90 -24.42
CA ILE A 75 17.95 4.37 -24.15
C ILE A 75 18.69 4.01 -25.45
N GLY A 76 18.00 4.02 -26.60
CA GLY A 76 18.57 3.62 -27.89
C GLY A 76 18.82 2.11 -27.99
N ALA A 77 18.08 1.29 -27.26
CA ALA A 77 18.21 -0.15 -27.34
C ALA A 77 17.73 -0.68 -28.71
N PRO A 78 18.50 -1.56 -29.37
CA PRO A 78 18.08 -2.14 -30.64
C PRO A 78 16.81 -2.97 -30.44
N ASN A 79 15.95 -2.98 -31.48
CA ASN A 79 14.78 -3.85 -31.49
C ASN A 79 15.22 -5.31 -31.44
N LEU A 80 15.14 -5.92 -30.28
CA LEU A 80 15.43 -7.33 -30.09
C LEU A 80 14.17 -8.11 -30.48
N GLU A 81 14.27 -8.98 -31.48
CA GLU A 81 13.16 -9.83 -31.98
C GLU A 81 12.54 -10.70 -30.86
N PHE A 82 13.26 -10.91 -29.76
CA PHE A 82 12.83 -11.68 -28.61
C PHE A 82 11.90 -10.93 -27.65
N ILE A 83 11.84 -9.59 -27.73
CA ILE A 83 11.00 -8.76 -26.85
C ILE A 83 9.70 -8.43 -27.59
N PRO A 84 8.53 -8.80 -27.04
CA PRO A 84 7.24 -8.39 -27.61
C PRO A 84 7.15 -6.87 -27.73
N LYS A 85 6.62 -6.37 -28.86
CA LYS A 85 6.45 -4.92 -29.09
C LYS A 85 5.71 -4.22 -27.94
N GLN A 86 4.76 -4.91 -27.31
CA GLN A 86 4.02 -4.39 -26.16
C GLN A 86 4.91 -4.06 -24.95
N LEU A 87 5.99 -4.82 -24.74
CA LEU A 87 6.99 -4.54 -23.69
C LEU A 87 7.96 -3.44 -24.12
N TYR A 88 8.27 -3.36 -25.42
CA TYR A 88 9.19 -2.36 -25.95
C TYR A 88 8.63 -0.95 -25.84
N ASP A 89 7.33 -0.78 -26.06
CA ASP A 89 6.63 0.51 -26.02
C ASP A 89 6.25 0.95 -24.60
N LEU A 90 6.63 0.18 -23.55
CA LEU A 90 6.30 0.53 -22.17
C LEU A 90 7.08 1.78 -21.72
N PRO A 91 6.37 2.78 -21.14
CA PRO A 91 7.02 3.96 -20.60
C PRO A 91 7.81 3.64 -19.31
N PHE A 92 8.77 4.48 -18.95
CA PHE A 92 9.55 4.34 -17.72
C PHE A 92 8.69 4.17 -16.46
N THR A 93 7.55 4.85 -16.37
CA THR A 93 6.62 4.71 -15.24
C THR A 93 6.12 3.28 -15.08
N GLN A 94 5.86 2.57 -16.17
CA GLN A 94 5.38 1.19 -16.09
C GLN A 94 6.51 0.23 -15.72
N TRP A 95 7.72 0.46 -16.23
CA TRP A 95 8.89 -0.31 -15.83
C TRP A 95 9.23 -0.13 -14.36
N TYR A 96 9.12 1.09 -13.85
CA TYR A 96 9.29 1.35 -12.41
C TYR A 96 8.26 0.62 -11.55
N LEU A 97 7.00 0.54 -12.01
CA LEU A 97 5.94 -0.23 -11.34
C LEU A 97 6.22 -1.74 -11.36
N ILE A 98 6.64 -2.29 -12.50
CA ILE A 98 7.01 -3.70 -12.62
C ILE A 98 8.18 -4.01 -11.69
N TYR A 99 9.22 -3.18 -11.70
CA TYR A 99 10.35 -3.31 -10.79
C TYR A 99 9.91 -3.31 -9.33
N GLY A 100 9.10 -2.33 -8.92
CA GLY A 100 8.57 -2.23 -7.56
C GLY A 100 7.75 -3.46 -7.15
N ALA A 101 6.91 -3.98 -8.06
CA ALA A 101 6.11 -5.18 -7.81
C ALA A 101 6.99 -6.44 -7.65
N VAL A 102 8.00 -6.60 -8.49
CA VAL A 102 8.97 -7.71 -8.42
C VAL A 102 9.75 -7.65 -7.10
N MET A 103 10.30 -6.48 -6.76
CA MET A 103 11.05 -6.30 -5.51
C MET A 103 10.17 -6.57 -4.28
N LEU A 104 8.92 -6.13 -4.31
CA LEU A 104 7.97 -6.39 -3.25
C LEU A 104 7.64 -7.89 -3.11
N PHE A 105 7.46 -8.59 -4.22
CA PHE A 105 7.23 -10.04 -4.22
C PHE A 105 8.41 -10.78 -3.56
N PHE A 106 9.63 -10.45 -3.93
CA PHE A 106 10.83 -11.05 -3.34
C PHE A 106 10.99 -10.67 -1.86
N ALA A 107 10.77 -9.40 -1.49
CA ALA A 107 10.84 -8.95 -0.10
C ALA A 107 9.80 -9.67 0.77
N THR A 108 8.55 -9.77 0.29
CA THR A 108 7.48 -10.47 1.01
C THR A 108 7.78 -11.97 1.15
N GLY A 109 8.24 -12.61 0.06
CA GLY A 109 8.62 -14.02 0.07
C GLY A 109 9.79 -14.31 1.02
N SER A 110 10.79 -13.44 1.03
CA SER A 110 11.94 -13.53 1.94
C SER A 110 11.49 -13.40 3.41
N SER A 111 10.64 -12.42 3.74
CA SER A 111 10.14 -12.24 5.10
C SER A 111 9.26 -13.41 5.55
N ILE A 112 8.41 -13.95 4.67
CA ILE A 112 7.63 -15.16 4.97
C ILE A 112 8.55 -16.34 5.28
N ALA A 113 9.56 -16.58 4.45
CA ALA A 113 10.51 -17.66 4.65
C ALA A 113 11.28 -17.49 5.96
N HIS A 114 11.72 -16.28 6.27
CA HIS A 114 12.42 -15.94 7.51
C HIS A 114 11.55 -16.21 8.76
N VAL A 115 10.32 -15.74 8.77
CA VAL A 115 9.38 -15.99 9.89
C VAL A 115 9.11 -17.47 10.08
N ILE A 116 8.88 -18.22 8.99
CA ILE A 116 8.66 -19.68 9.05
C ILE A 116 9.89 -20.38 9.64
N GLN A 117 11.09 -20.03 9.18
CA GLN A 117 12.33 -20.60 9.65
C GLN A 117 12.53 -20.37 11.15
N VAL A 118 12.49 -19.11 11.59
CA VAL A 118 12.69 -18.73 13.00
C VAL A 118 11.63 -19.38 13.92
N ARG A 119 10.39 -19.48 13.47
CA ARG A 119 9.32 -20.15 14.25
C ARG A 119 9.55 -21.65 14.37
N ARG A 120 10.01 -22.31 13.31
CA ARG A 120 10.39 -23.73 13.34
C ARG A 120 11.56 -23.99 14.27
N GLU A 121 12.60 -23.16 14.22
CA GLU A 121 13.77 -23.26 15.11
C GLU A 121 13.38 -23.09 16.59
N ARG A 122 12.36 -22.27 16.87
CA ARG A 122 11.81 -22.06 18.24
C ARG A 122 10.76 -23.10 18.64
N GLY A 123 10.47 -24.11 17.82
CA GLY A 123 9.44 -25.13 18.09
C GLY A 123 8.02 -24.60 18.18
N LYS A 124 7.73 -23.45 17.55
CA LYS A 124 6.40 -22.80 17.54
C LYS A 124 5.70 -23.04 16.20
N ASP A 125 4.35 -22.92 16.19
CA ASP A 125 3.57 -23.04 14.96
C ASP A 125 4.04 -22.03 13.88
N PRO A 126 4.45 -22.51 12.68
CA PRO A 126 4.93 -21.64 11.60
C PRO A 126 3.80 -21.04 10.75
N ILE A 127 2.57 -21.60 10.81
CA ILE A 127 1.46 -21.21 9.93
C ILE A 127 0.66 -20.06 10.53
N GLY A 128 0.44 -20.06 11.84
CA GLY A 128 -0.34 -19.04 12.55
C GLY A 128 0.06 -17.60 12.20
N PRO A 129 1.37 -17.26 12.14
CA PRO A 129 1.82 -15.93 11.76
C PRO A 129 1.34 -15.44 10.39
N LEU A 130 1.15 -16.35 9.42
CA LEU A 130 0.76 -16.00 8.05
C LEU A 130 -0.60 -15.30 7.99
N PHE A 131 -1.50 -15.60 8.92
CA PHE A 131 -2.77 -14.87 9.05
C PHE A 131 -2.57 -13.38 9.33
N GLY A 132 -1.42 -12.98 9.87
CA GLY A 132 -1.06 -11.58 10.06
C GLY A 132 -0.85 -10.79 8.76
N ILE A 133 -0.66 -11.46 7.62
CA ILE A 133 -0.57 -10.82 6.31
C ILE A 133 -1.97 -10.56 5.71
N LEU A 134 -3.02 -11.20 6.24
CA LEU A 134 -4.39 -11.08 5.71
C LEU A 134 -4.89 -9.63 5.61
N PRO A 135 -4.74 -8.74 6.61
CA PRO A 135 -5.20 -7.34 6.50
C PRO A 135 -4.51 -6.60 5.35
N LEU A 136 -3.24 -6.91 5.10
CA LEU A 136 -2.49 -6.36 3.99
C LEU A 136 -3.00 -6.89 2.65
N ALA A 137 -3.18 -8.20 2.52
CA ALA A 137 -3.73 -8.84 1.32
C ALA A 137 -5.13 -8.28 0.99
N LEU A 138 -5.98 -8.08 2.01
CA LEU A 138 -7.28 -7.45 1.84
C LEU A 138 -7.16 -6.02 1.30
N THR A 139 -6.25 -5.20 1.82
CA THR A 139 -6.01 -3.86 1.30
C THR A 139 -5.62 -3.91 -0.19
N TRP A 140 -4.79 -4.88 -0.56
CA TRP A 140 -4.33 -5.08 -1.94
C TRP A 140 -5.42 -5.51 -2.92
N VAL A 141 -6.41 -6.21 -2.44
CA VAL A 141 -7.56 -6.60 -3.25
C VAL A 141 -8.61 -5.49 -3.28
N LEU A 142 -8.93 -4.92 -2.12
CA LEU A 142 -10.03 -3.96 -1.99
C LEU A 142 -9.74 -2.61 -2.67
N VAL A 143 -8.50 -2.11 -2.57
CA VAL A 143 -8.14 -0.80 -3.15
C VAL A 143 -8.23 -0.81 -4.67
N PRO A 144 -7.55 -1.72 -5.41
CA PRO A 144 -7.69 -1.78 -6.86
C PRO A 144 -9.10 -2.15 -7.31
N ALA A 145 -9.78 -3.06 -6.59
CA ALA A 145 -11.15 -3.42 -6.92
C ALA A 145 -12.09 -2.22 -6.84
N TYR A 146 -11.99 -1.41 -5.77
CA TYR A 146 -12.82 -0.23 -5.61
C TYR A 146 -12.55 0.81 -6.69
N LEU A 147 -11.29 1.07 -7.03
CA LEU A 147 -10.91 2.01 -8.09
C LEU A 147 -11.33 1.52 -9.47
N TYR A 148 -11.28 0.21 -9.74
CA TYR A 148 -11.74 -0.39 -10.98
C TYR A 148 -13.26 -0.26 -11.16
N LEU A 149 -14.01 -0.50 -10.08
CA LEU A 149 -15.47 -0.41 -10.08
C LEU A 149 -15.97 1.05 -10.13
N ASN A 150 -15.15 2.02 -9.69
CA ASN A 150 -15.53 3.42 -9.58
C ASN A 150 -14.49 4.35 -10.24
N PRO A 151 -14.45 4.43 -11.59
CA PRO A 151 -13.46 5.25 -12.32
C PRO A 151 -13.48 6.74 -11.96
N THR A 152 -14.63 7.28 -11.58
CA THR A 152 -14.80 8.69 -11.16
C THR A 152 -13.88 9.05 -10.00
N ILE A 153 -13.63 8.10 -9.08
CA ILE A 153 -12.73 8.32 -7.93
C ILE A 153 -11.30 8.39 -8.41
N LEU A 154 -10.92 7.52 -9.35
CA LEU A 154 -9.59 7.50 -9.92
C LEU A 154 -9.24 8.83 -10.63
N GLU A 155 -10.22 9.41 -11.33
CA GLU A 155 -10.02 10.63 -12.12
C GLU A 155 -10.04 11.91 -11.28
N ASN A 156 -10.93 11.99 -10.28
CA ASN A 156 -11.22 13.25 -9.60
C ASN A 156 -10.89 13.26 -8.10
N TYR A 157 -10.85 12.10 -7.45
CA TYR A 157 -10.74 11.99 -5.98
C TYR A 157 -9.61 11.05 -5.54
N LEU A 158 -8.61 10.82 -6.41
CA LEU A 158 -7.50 9.92 -6.12
C LEU A 158 -6.69 10.36 -4.90
N VAL A 159 -6.43 11.67 -4.75
CA VAL A 159 -5.60 12.19 -3.64
C VAL A 159 -6.24 11.94 -2.27
N PRO A 160 -7.50 12.35 -2.00
CA PRO A 160 -8.14 12.06 -0.70
C PRO A 160 -8.31 10.55 -0.46
N PHE A 161 -8.55 9.76 -1.50
CA PHE A 161 -8.61 8.31 -1.38
C PHE A 161 -7.24 7.70 -1.04
N ALA A 162 -6.16 8.18 -1.66
CA ALA A 162 -4.80 7.76 -1.36
C ALA A 162 -4.39 8.09 0.08
N LEU A 163 -4.76 9.27 0.57
CA LEU A 163 -4.55 9.65 1.97
C LEU A 163 -5.29 8.71 2.93
N TYR A 164 -6.55 8.36 2.62
CA TYR A 164 -7.28 7.37 3.41
C TYR A 164 -6.57 6.02 3.46
N VAL A 165 -6.14 5.48 2.30
CA VAL A 165 -5.39 4.22 2.23
C VAL A 165 -4.08 4.30 3.02
N GLY A 166 -3.39 5.44 2.96
CA GLY A 166 -2.21 5.73 3.77
C GLY A 166 -2.49 5.64 5.27
N LEU A 167 -3.60 6.23 5.74
CA LEU A 167 -4.03 6.16 7.15
C LEU A 167 -4.42 4.75 7.57
N VAL A 168 -5.08 3.97 6.71
CA VAL A 168 -5.39 2.54 6.95
C VAL A 168 -4.12 1.74 7.23
N ASN A 169 -3.08 1.94 6.41
CA ASN A 169 -1.81 1.26 6.59
C ASN A 169 -1.04 1.79 7.80
N ALA A 170 -0.99 3.10 8.02
CA ALA A 170 -0.33 3.71 9.18
C ALA A 170 -0.95 3.22 10.49
N TYR A 171 -2.28 3.11 10.57
CA TYR A 171 -2.98 2.57 11.71
C TYR A 171 -2.66 1.08 11.93
N ALA A 172 -2.66 0.27 10.87
CA ALA A 172 -2.33 -1.16 10.97
C ALA A 172 -0.91 -1.37 11.50
N VAL A 173 0.08 -0.69 10.90
CA VAL A 173 1.48 -0.77 11.31
C VAL A 173 1.69 -0.25 12.71
N GLY A 174 1.09 0.90 13.06
CA GLY A 174 1.16 1.46 14.42
C GLY A 174 0.66 0.49 15.48
N ARG A 175 -0.45 -0.22 15.19
CA ARG A 175 -0.98 -1.26 16.10
C ARG A 175 -0.04 -2.45 16.24
N ILE A 176 0.62 -2.91 15.16
CA ILE A 176 1.60 -4.00 15.24
C ILE A 176 2.79 -3.58 16.10
N ILE A 177 3.31 -2.36 15.91
CA ILE A 177 4.42 -1.83 16.69
C ILE A 177 4.03 -1.74 18.18
N CYS A 178 2.86 -1.17 18.48
CA CYS A 178 2.38 -1.10 19.87
C CYS A 178 2.20 -2.49 20.47
N ALA A 179 1.57 -3.43 19.77
CA ALA A 179 1.39 -4.80 20.25
C ALA A 179 2.73 -5.50 20.50
N HIS A 180 3.74 -5.26 19.64
CA HIS A 180 5.09 -5.78 19.84
C HIS A 180 5.75 -5.22 21.11
N LEU A 181 5.68 -3.91 21.34
CA LEU A 181 6.29 -3.24 22.49
C LEU A 181 5.65 -3.64 23.81
N VAL A 182 4.34 -3.90 23.82
CA VAL A 182 3.57 -4.23 25.04
C VAL A 182 3.36 -5.74 25.21
N HIS A 183 3.96 -6.56 24.35
CA HIS A 183 3.82 -8.02 24.32
C HIS A 183 2.35 -8.50 24.24
N GLN A 184 1.50 -7.77 23.51
CA GLN A 184 0.12 -8.15 23.22
C GLN A 184 0.03 -9.05 22.00
N ASP A 185 -1.13 -9.73 21.86
CA ASP A 185 -1.43 -10.54 20.68
C ASP A 185 -1.45 -9.72 19.40
N PHE A 186 -1.15 -10.37 18.28
CA PHE A 186 -1.12 -9.72 16.96
C PHE A 186 -2.48 -9.15 16.59
N PRO A 187 -2.57 -7.88 16.14
CA PRO A 187 -3.83 -7.22 15.81
C PRO A 187 -4.34 -7.60 14.40
N TYR A 188 -4.94 -8.77 14.26
CA TYR A 188 -5.42 -9.31 12.97
C TYR A 188 -6.49 -8.47 12.28
N PHE A 189 -7.28 -7.71 13.03
CA PHE A 189 -8.41 -6.97 12.48
C PHE A 189 -8.11 -5.47 12.34
N ASN A 190 -8.35 -4.92 11.14
CA ASN A 190 -8.25 -3.47 10.89
C ASN A 190 -9.65 -2.90 10.60
N ILE A 191 -10.19 -2.16 11.57
CA ILE A 191 -11.54 -1.57 11.49
C ILE A 191 -11.70 -0.59 10.32
N LEU A 192 -10.60 0.07 9.94
CA LEU A 192 -10.62 1.05 8.84
C LEU A 192 -10.81 0.39 7.46
N LEU A 193 -10.60 -0.94 7.33
CA LEU A 193 -10.93 -1.66 6.10
C LEU A 193 -12.43 -1.91 5.93
N GLY A 194 -13.21 -1.83 7.01
CA GLY A 194 -14.65 -2.12 6.99
C GLY A 194 -15.43 -1.26 5.97
N PRO A 195 -15.33 0.06 6.01
CA PRO A 195 -16.03 0.93 5.05
C PRO A 195 -15.65 0.64 3.60
N LEU A 196 -14.36 0.40 3.33
CA LEU A 196 -13.88 0.07 1.99
C LEU A 196 -14.43 -1.29 1.50
N ALA A 197 -14.45 -2.29 2.37
CA ALA A 197 -15.00 -3.60 2.05
C ALA A 197 -16.51 -3.51 1.72
N LEU A 198 -17.27 -2.76 2.52
CA LEU A 198 -18.69 -2.50 2.26
C LEU A 198 -18.91 -1.79 0.93
N ALA A 199 -18.09 -0.79 0.60
CA ALA A 199 -18.20 -0.07 -0.66
C ALA A 199 -17.85 -0.94 -1.88
N VAL A 200 -16.88 -1.85 -1.76
CA VAL A 200 -16.56 -2.82 -2.81
C VAL A 200 -17.72 -3.80 -3.00
N VAL A 201 -18.29 -4.31 -1.90
CA VAL A 201 -19.46 -5.21 -1.97
C VAL A 201 -20.65 -4.51 -2.61
N ASP A 202 -20.93 -3.25 -2.25
CA ASP A 202 -22.00 -2.44 -2.85
C ASP A 202 -21.80 -2.27 -4.35
N SER A 203 -20.61 -1.86 -4.77
CA SER A 203 -20.29 -1.65 -6.19
C SER A 203 -20.29 -2.96 -6.99
N ALA A 204 -19.75 -4.04 -6.41
CA ALA A 204 -19.73 -5.36 -7.05
C ALA A 204 -21.14 -5.95 -7.17
N GLY A 205 -21.96 -5.80 -6.13
CA GLY A 205 -23.34 -6.31 -6.15
C GLY A 205 -24.21 -5.66 -7.22
N ALA A 206 -24.02 -4.36 -7.48
CA ALA A 206 -24.67 -3.69 -8.60
C ALA A 206 -24.13 -4.17 -9.96
N LEU A 207 -22.83 -4.43 -10.07
CA LEU A 207 -22.22 -4.96 -11.31
C LEU A 207 -22.74 -6.37 -11.63
N PHE A 208 -22.89 -7.24 -10.62
CA PHE A 208 -23.40 -8.61 -10.79
C PHE A 208 -24.93 -8.70 -10.81
N GLY A 209 -25.64 -7.56 -10.74
CA GLY A 209 -27.10 -7.54 -10.82
C GLY A 209 -27.81 -8.07 -9.57
N VAL A 210 -27.12 -8.14 -8.44
CA VAL A 210 -27.73 -8.56 -7.14
C VAL A 210 -28.72 -7.50 -6.66
N TRP A 211 -28.43 -6.23 -6.93
CA TRP A 211 -29.35 -5.10 -6.74
C TRP A 211 -29.31 -4.13 -7.91
N SER A 212 -30.38 -3.36 -8.06
CA SER A 212 -30.63 -2.52 -9.23
C SER A 212 -29.72 -1.30 -9.34
N SER A 213 -29.15 -0.84 -8.23
CA SER A 213 -28.25 0.34 -8.19
C SER A 213 -27.34 0.29 -6.96
N THR A 214 -26.18 0.93 -7.04
CA THR A 214 -25.30 1.13 -5.88
C THR A 214 -25.98 2.02 -4.84
N LEU A 215 -25.87 1.67 -3.55
CA LEU A 215 -26.39 2.47 -2.43
C LEU A 215 -25.70 3.85 -2.37
N ILE A 216 -24.41 3.87 -2.60
CA ILE A 216 -23.61 5.11 -2.56
C ILE A 216 -23.91 5.98 -3.78
N GLY A 217 -24.18 5.36 -4.96
CA GLY A 217 -24.41 6.05 -6.22
C GLY A 217 -23.24 6.91 -6.68
N THR A 218 -23.25 7.35 -7.93
CA THR A 218 -22.17 8.20 -8.49
C THR A 218 -22.06 9.57 -7.80
N ILE A 219 -23.20 10.13 -7.33
CA ILE A 219 -23.24 11.41 -6.64
C ILE A 219 -22.71 11.28 -5.20
N GLY A 220 -22.90 10.13 -4.56
CA GLY A 220 -22.45 9.88 -3.19
C GLY A 220 -20.97 9.48 -3.07
N GLN A 221 -20.33 9.04 -4.15
CA GLN A 221 -18.93 8.60 -4.14
C GLN A 221 -17.94 9.62 -3.56
N PRO A 222 -17.98 10.92 -3.93
CA PRO A 222 -17.11 11.93 -3.31
C PRO A 222 -17.33 12.05 -1.80
N ALA A 223 -18.58 12.13 -1.37
CA ALA A 223 -18.93 12.24 0.04
C ALA A 223 -18.43 11.02 0.82
N PHE A 224 -18.55 9.83 0.24
CA PHE A 224 -18.04 8.59 0.84
C PHE A 224 -16.51 8.60 1.01
N VAL A 225 -15.75 9.05 0.01
CA VAL A 225 -14.28 9.15 0.09
C VAL A 225 -13.87 10.13 1.21
N PHE A 226 -14.51 11.30 1.31
CA PHE A 226 -14.21 12.25 2.37
C PHE A 226 -14.66 11.75 3.75
N LEU A 227 -15.76 11.00 3.84
CA LEU A 227 -16.20 10.36 5.07
C LEU A 227 -15.17 9.30 5.52
N CYS A 228 -14.69 8.46 4.63
CA CYS A 228 -13.64 7.48 4.90
C CYS A 228 -12.34 8.16 5.35
N LEU A 229 -11.94 9.25 4.69
CA LEU A 229 -10.79 10.06 5.09
C LEU A 229 -10.97 10.66 6.48
N GLY A 230 -12.13 11.26 6.76
CA GLY A 230 -12.46 11.80 8.08
C GLY A 230 -12.47 10.75 9.18
N LEU A 231 -13.02 9.56 8.89
CA LEU A 231 -13.00 8.42 9.80
C LEU A 231 -11.55 7.94 10.04
N GLY A 232 -10.74 7.85 8.97
CA GLY A 232 -9.34 7.50 9.06
C GLY A 232 -8.54 8.48 9.93
N LEU A 233 -8.73 9.77 9.72
CA LEU A 233 -8.11 10.83 10.53
C LEU A 233 -8.57 10.76 11.99
N GLY A 234 -9.86 10.56 12.25
CA GLY A 234 -10.41 10.44 13.60
C GLY A 234 -9.86 9.23 14.35
N VAL A 235 -9.89 8.04 13.72
CA VAL A 235 -9.43 6.80 14.34
C VAL A 235 -7.90 6.81 14.54
N TYR A 236 -7.15 7.20 13.50
CA TYR A 236 -5.69 7.28 13.62
C TYR A 236 -5.26 8.39 14.58
N GLY A 237 -5.89 9.56 14.51
CA GLY A 237 -5.63 10.67 15.42
C GLY A 237 -5.92 10.30 16.88
N SER A 238 -7.05 9.66 17.16
CA SER A 238 -7.36 9.18 18.52
C SER A 238 -6.37 8.10 18.99
N PHE A 239 -5.93 7.22 18.10
CA PHE A 239 -4.91 6.21 18.40
C PHE A 239 -3.57 6.84 18.79
N VAL A 240 -3.12 7.87 18.05
CA VAL A 240 -1.85 8.56 18.32
C VAL A 240 -1.90 9.40 19.60
N VAL A 241 -3.03 10.06 19.86
CA VAL A 241 -3.20 10.97 21.01
C VAL A 241 -3.65 10.22 22.26
N SER A 242 -4.18 8.99 22.13
CA SER A 242 -4.70 8.23 23.27
C SER A 242 -3.59 7.90 24.28
N PRO A 243 -3.76 8.21 25.58
CA PRO A 243 -2.81 7.83 26.62
C PRO A 243 -2.76 6.32 26.87
N ALA A 244 -3.69 5.55 26.33
CA ALA A 244 -3.77 4.10 26.57
C ALA A 244 -2.51 3.31 26.15
N PRO A 245 -1.89 3.56 24.98
CA PRO A 245 -0.61 2.93 24.66
C PRO A 245 0.51 3.35 25.62
N THR A 246 0.55 4.63 25.98
CA THR A 246 1.58 5.20 26.87
C THR A 246 1.47 4.66 28.29
N VAL A 247 0.26 4.54 28.82
CA VAL A 247 0.01 3.97 30.18
C VAL A 247 0.34 2.48 30.21
N SER A 248 0.06 1.74 29.13
CA SER A 248 0.41 0.33 29.03
C SER A 248 1.93 0.13 28.94
N ILE A 249 2.65 0.98 28.19
CA ILE A 249 4.12 0.99 28.11
C ILE A 249 4.72 1.30 29.48
N TYR A 250 4.20 2.30 30.20
CA TYR A 250 4.65 2.62 31.57
C TYR A 250 4.44 1.46 32.52
N LYS A 251 3.29 0.78 32.48
CA LYS A 251 3.05 -0.41 33.30
C LYS A 251 4.03 -1.53 32.99
N SER A 252 4.36 -1.77 31.73
CA SER A 252 5.33 -2.80 31.33
C SER A 252 6.74 -2.46 31.81
N LEU A 253 7.14 -1.20 31.76
CA LEU A 253 8.44 -0.74 32.24
C LEU A 253 8.56 -0.85 33.76
N ILE A 254 7.48 -0.61 34.52
CA ILE A 254 7.46 -0.75 35.99
C ILE A 254 7.54 -2.23 36.42
N VAL A 255 7.02 -3.15 35.60
CA VAL A 255 7.07 -4.61 35.88
C VAL A 255 8.46 -5.20 35.56
N LEU A 256 9.25 -4.54 34.70
CA LEU A 256 10.61 -4.95 34.32
C LEU A 256 11.72 -4.31 35.18
N ALA A 257 11.38 -3.36 36.06
CA ALA A 257 12.27 -2.73 37.04
C ALA A 257 12.06 -3.36 38.42
#